data_1431d2f56a42a014cb278a53eb1d035d
#
_entry.id   1431d2f56a42a014cb278a53eb1d035d
#
_cell.length_a   1.000
_cell.length_b   1.000
_cell.length_c   1.000
_cell.angle_alpha   90.00
_cell.angle_beta   90.00
_cell.angle_gamma   90.00
#
_symmetry.space_group_name_H-M   'P 1'
#
loop_
_entity.id
_entity.type
_entity.pdbx_description
1 polymer ?
#
loop_
_entity_poly.entity_id
_entity_poly.type
_entity_poly.pdbx_seq_one_letter_code
_entity_poly.pdbx_strand_id
1 'polypeptide(L)'
;MKRLLLFLLLLSYSLCLTAQKPKKPSTSEIYESIKKLNFLGSVLYLAAHPDDENTRLIAYFSNKVKARTAYLAITRGDGGQNLIGPELRELLGVIRTQELLAARRIDGGEQFFTRANDFGFSKHPEETLKIWDKKTKLLRKEFKNILKYE
;
A
#
# COMPACT_ATOMS: atom_id res chain seq x y z
N MET A 1 7.15 -42.11 24.83
CA MET A 1 8.05 -41.00 25.17
C MET A 1 8.13 -39.92 24.04
N LYS A 2 8.52 -40.25 22.82
CA LYS A 2 8.66 -39.22 21.73
C LYS A 2 7.37 -38.44 21.43
N ARG A 3 6.20 -39.10 21.43
CA ARG A 3 4.89 -38.43 21.20
C ARG A 3 4.50 -37.46 22.32
N LEU A 4 4.83 -37.82 23.57
CA LEU A 4 4.59 -36.97 24.74
C LEU A 4 5.49 -35.72 24.70
N LEU A 5 6.76 -35.92 24.32
CA LEU A 5 7.72 -34.81 24.16
C LEU A 5 7.28 -33.82 23.06
N LEU A 6 6.80 -34.33 21.93
CA LEU A 6 6.26 -33.50 20.83
C LEU A 6 5.03 -32.73 21.27
N PHE A 7 4.14 -33.34 22.03
CA PHE A 7 2.94 -32.69 22.56
C PHE A 7 3.30 -31.57 23.57
N LEU A 8 4.26 -31.81 24.45
CA LEU A 8 4.75 -30.79 25.39
C LEU A 8 5.45 -29.64 24.68
N LEU A 9 6.19 -29.92 23.60
CA LEU A 9 6.82 -28.88 22.76
C LEU A 9 5.78 -28.03 22.02
N LEU A 10 4.74 -28.62 21.46
CA LEU A 10 3.64 -27.92 20.82
C LEU A 10 2.83 -27.09 21.83
N LEU A 11 2.62 -27.62 23.03
CA LEU A 11 1.92 -26.91 24.11
C LEU A 11 2.74 -25.71 24.60
N SER A 12 4.05 -25.83 24.73
CA SER A 12 4.93 -24.71 25.09
C SER A 12 4.97 -23.63 24.04
N TYR A 13 4.89 -23.97 22.75
CA TYR A 13 4.82 -23.03 21.65
C TYR A 13 3.51 -22.22 21.64
N SER A 14 2.38 -22.87 21.97
CA SER A 14 1.08 -22.19 22.04
C SER A 14 0.98 -21.21 23.23
N LEU A 15 1.72 -21.42 24.31
CA LEU A 15 1.76 -20.51 25.45
C LEU A 15 2.57 -19.23 25.19
N CYS A 16 3.41 -19.20 24.15
CA CYS A 16 4.17 -18.01 23.73
C CYS A 16 3.38 -17.08 22.79
N LEU A 17 2.16 -17.44 22.39
CA LEU A 17 1.30 -16.58 21.59
C LEU A 17 0.67 -15.51 22.49
N THR A 18 1.45 -14.52 22.87
CA THR A 18 0.91 -13.33 23.52
C THR A 18 0.15 -12.52 22.47
N ALA A 19 -1.18 -12.49 22.61
CA ALA A 19 -2.01 -11.61 21.82
C ALA A 19 -1.50 -10.16 22.02
N GLN A 20 -1.15 -9.49 20.92
CA GLN A 20 -0.71 -8.10 20.98
C GLN A 20 -1.86 -7.27 21.55
N LYS A 21 -1.64 -6.65 22.70
CA LYS A 21 -2.60 -5.72 23.26
C LYS A 21 -2.77 -4.56 22.27
N PRO A 22 -3.99 -4.19 21.91
CA PRO A 22 -4.20 -3.04 21.05
C PRO A 22 -3.54 -1.81 21.67
N LYS A 23 -2.74 -1.10 20.86
CA LYS A 23 -2.08 0.13 21.29
C LYS A 23 -3.15 1.13 21.70
N LYS A 24 -3.11 1.59 22.96
CA LYS A 24 -3.97 2.68 23.41
C LYS A 24 -3.53 3.97 22.74
N PRO A 25 -4.42 4.71 22.06
CA PRO A 25 -4.07 5.98 21.45
C PRO A 25 -3.69 7.00 22.55
N SER A 26 -2.71 7.82 22.27
CA SER A 26 -2.34 8.96 23.12
C SER A 26 -3.42 10.06 23.04
N THR A 27 -3.40 10.98 23.99
CA THR A 27 -4.31 12.14 23.98
C THR A 27 -4.19 12.96 22.70
N SER A 28 -2.98 13.11 22.16
CA SER A 28 -2.75 13.80 20.89
C SER A 28 -3.34 13.05 19.70
N GLU A 29 -3.19 11.72 19.65
CA GLU A 29 -3.81 10.90 18.59
C GLU A 29 -5.35 10.97 18.64
N ILE A 30 -5.93 10.98 19.83
CA ILE A 30 -7.39 11.16 20.02
C ILE A 30 -7.82 12.55 19.51
N TYR A 31 -7.11 13.59 19.92
CA TYR A 31 -7.41 14.96 19.50
C TYR A 31 -7.34 15.14 17.98
N GLU A 32 -6.30 14.60 17.35
CA GLU A 32 -6.16 14.63 15.89
C GLU A 32 -7.26 13.81 15.18
N SER A 33 -7.71 12.71 15.78
CA SER A 33 -8.82 11.91 15.25
C SER A 33 -10.14 12.66 15.32
N ILE A 34 -10.39 13.41 16.41
CA ILE A 34 -11.58 14.27 16.54
C ILE A 34 -11.56 15.38 15.48
N LYS A 35 -10.41 15.99 15.21
CA LYS A 35 -10.28 16.99 14.13
C LYS A 35 -10.66 16.45 12.77
N LYS A 36 -10.35 15.18 12.46
CA LYS A 36 -10.71 14.54 11.20
C LYS A 36 -12.22 14.47 10.98
N LEU A 37 -13.03 14.42 12.03
CA LEU A 37 -14.50 14.42 11.93
C LEU A 37 -15.08 15.71 11.35
N ASN A 38 -14.31 16.81 11.34
CA ASN A 38 -14.75 18.08 10.75
C ASN A 38 -14.56 18.14 9.23
N PHE A 39 -13.97 17.12 8.63
CA PHE A 39 -13.73 17.07 7.18
C PHE A 39 -14.23 15.74 6.62
N LEU A 40 -15.28 15.80 5.79
CA LEU A 40 -15.90 14.61 5.19
C LEU A 40 -15.38 14.26 3.79
N GLY A 41 -14.48 15.08 3.24
CA GLY A 41 -13.92 14.84 1.91
C GLY A 41 -12.79 13.81 1.92
N SER A 42 -12.62 13.12 0.79
CA SER A 42 -11.47 12.25 0.51
C SER A 42 -10.69 12.73 -0.71
N VAL A 43 -9.41 12.39 -0.76
CA VAL A 43 -8.49 12.73 -1.84
C VAL A 43 -7.80 11.46 -2.30
N LEU A 44 -7.97 11.12 -3.58
CA LEU A 44 -7.25 10.04 -4.23
C LEU A 44 -6.21 10.61 -5.19
N TYR A 45 -4.94 10.40 -4.89
CA TYR A 45 -3.86 10.65 -5.82
C TYR A 45 -3.62 9.39 -6.66
N LEU A 46 -3.62 9.52 -7.97
CA LEU A 46 -3.45 8.40 -8.91
C LEU A 46 -2.22 8.64 -9.77
N ALA A 47 -1.33 7.66 -9.83
CA ALA A 47 -0.20 7.68 -10.76
C ALA A 47 0.20 6.26 -11.20
N ALA A 48 1.09 6.16 -12.17
CA ALA A 48 1.42 4.89 -12.81
C ALA A 48 2.29 3.98 -11.91
N HIS A 49 3.34 4.55 -11.32
CA HIS A 49 4.37 3.77 -10.62
C HIS A 49 4.59 4.27 -9.18
N PRO A 50 5.23 3.47 -8.32
CA PRO A 50 5.85 3.98 -7.11
C PRO A 50 6.83 5.12 -7.46
N ASP A 51 6.83 6.21 -6.69
CA ASP A 51 7.62 7.43 -6.85
C ASP A 51 7.04 8.54 -7.76
N ASP A 52 5.94 8.28 -8.45
CA ASP A 52 5.24 9.31 -9.22
C ASP A 52 4.36 10.21 -8.34
N GLU A 53 4.20 9.90 -7.05
CA GLU A 53 3.34 10.65 -6.15
C GLU A 53 3.96 11.97 -5.69
N ASN A 54 3.10 12.97 -5.52
CA ASN A 54 3.47 14.20 -4.82
C ASN A 54 3.31 14.02 -3.31
N THR A 55 4.37 13.58 -2.64
CA THR A 55 4.39 13.32 -1.19
C THR A 55 4.02 14.54 -0.35
N ARG A 56 4.39 15.77 -0.79
CA ARG A 56 4.04 17.02 -0.12
C ARG A 56 2.53 17.28 -0.18
N LEU A 57 1.92 17.00 -1.31
CA LEU A 57 0.48 17.15 -1.49
C LEU A 57 -0.29 16.13 -0.65
N ILE A 58 0.15 14.89 -0.61
CA ILE A 58 -0.43 13.84 0.23
C ILE A 58 -0.32 14.23 1.70
N ALA A 59 0.87 14.66 2.16
CA ALA A 59 1.07 15.12 3.53
C ALA A 59 0.21 16.34 3.88
N TYR A 60 0.03 17.29 2.97
CA TYR A 60 -0.82 18.45 3.17
C TYR A 60 -2.28 18.05 3.38
N PHE A 61 -2.83 17.24 2.51
CA PHE A 61 -4.23 16.83 2.62
C PHE A 61 -4.48 15.94 3.84
N SER A 62 -3.60 14.98 4.13
CA SER A 62 -3.79 14.09 5.28
C SER A 62 -3.53 14.77 6.62
N ASN A 63 -2.49 15.60 6.74
CA ASN A 63 -2.08 16.16 8.03
C ASN A 63 -2.61 17.57 8.29
N LYS A 64 -2.70 18.43 7.27
CA LYS A 64 -3.19 19.82 7.43
C LYS A 64 -4.69 19.92 7.23
N VAL A 65 -5.20 19.41 6.12
CA VAL A 65 -6.64 19.45 5.78
C VAL A 65 -7.42 18.42 6.59
N LYS A 66 -6.77 17.35 7.02
CA LYS A 66 -7.38 16.20 7.72
C LYS A 66 -8.31 15.36 6.83
N ALA A 67 -8.18 15.49 5.51
CA ALA A 67 -8.88 14.65 4.56
C ALA A 67 -8.38 13.20 4.64
N ARG A 68 -9.27 12.24 4.42
CA ARG A 68 -8.84 10.88 4.09
C ARG A 68 -8.10 10.93 2.76
N THR A 69 -6.81 10.68 2.78
CA THR A 69 -5.95 10.83 1.60
C THR A 69 -5.32 9.51 1.24
N ALA A 70 -5.40 9.12 -0.02
CA ALA A 70 -4.83 7.88 -0.51
C ALA A 70 -3.99 8.09 -1.77
N TYR A 71 -3.02 7.24 -1.95
CA TYR A 71 -2.27 7.07 -3.18
C TYR A 71 -2.61 5.72 -3.81
N LEU A 72 -3.04 5.72 -5.05
CA LEU A 72 -3.22 4.54 -5.87
C LEU A 72 -2.14 4.48 -6.94
N ALA A 73 -1.14 3.64 -6.75
CA ALA A 73 -0.18 3.30 -7.79
C ALA A 73 -0.79 2.21 -8.71
N ILE A 74 -0.80 2.43 -10.01
CA ILE A 74 -1.34 1.46 -10.96
C ILE A 74 -0.51 0.17 -10.93
N THR A 75 0.82 0.29 -10.90
CA THR A 75 1.73 -0.85 -10.80
C THR A 75 2.48 -0.86 -9.47
N ARG A 76 3.25 -1.91 -9.22
CA ARG A 76 4.15 -2.01 -8.06
C ARG A 76 5.60 -1.64 -8.38
N GLY A 77 5.87 -1.17 -9.61
CA GLY A 77 7.23 -0.86 -10.06
C GLY A 77 8.10 -2.09 -10.33
N ASP A 78 7.48 -3.26 -10.48
CA ASP A 78 8.18 -4.53 -10.70
C ASP A 78 8.81 -4.65 -12.09
N GLY A 79 8.40 -3.81 -13.05
CA GLY A 79 9.05 -3.71 -14.37
C GLY A 79 10.23 -2.73 -14.44
N GLY A 80 10.51 -2.02 -13.35
CA GLY A 80 11.58 -1.03 -13.27
C GLY A 80 12.98 -1.64 -13.11
N GLN A 81 13.94 -0.73 -12.87
CA GLN A 81 15.34 -1.09 -12.57
C GLN A 81 15.63 -0.91 -11.08
N ASN A 82 16.53 -1.76 -10.56
CA ASN A 82 17.08 -1.60 -9.22
C ASN A 82 18.54 -1.14 -9.34
N LEU A 83 18.83 0.07 -8.87
CA LEU A 83 20.20 0.63 -8.92
C LEU A 83 21.01 0.30 -7.66
N ILE A 84 20.39 -0.30 -6.65
CA ILE A 84 20.99 -0.51 -5.33
C ILE A 84 21.30 -1.99 -5.11
N GLY A 85 20.49 -2.89 -5.68
CA GLY A 85 20.60 -4.32 -5.45
C GLY A 85 20.27 -5.17 -6.69
N PRO A 86 20.38 -6.49 -6.57
CA PRO A 86 20.15 -7.43 -7.68
C PRO A 86 18.67 -7.77 -7.88
N GLU A 87 17.76 -7.30 -7.02
CA GLU A 87 16.35 -7.64 -7.05
C GLU A 87 15.68 -7.06 -8.29
N LEU A 88 15.04 -7.91 -9.07
CA LEU A 88 14.27 -7.56 -10.26
C LEU A 88 12.90 -8.22 -10.20
N ARG A 89 11.97 -7.75 -11.03
CA ARG A 89 10.62 -8.28 -11.18
C ARG A 89 9.88 -8.29 -9.84
N GLU A 90 9.30 -9.42 -9.48
CA GLU A 90 8.46 -9.59 -8.29
C GLU A 90 9.19 -9.18 -6.99
N LEU A 91 10.49 -9.46 -6.89
CA LEU A 91 11.29 -9.05 -5.73
C LEU A 91 11.43 -7.53 -5.65
N LEU A 92 11.66 -6.87 -6.78
CA LEU A 92 11.67 -5.41 -6.85
C LEU A 92 10.29 -4.84 -6.48
N GLY A 93 9.21 -5.42 -6.97
CA GLY A 93 7.85 -5.03 -6.61
C GLY A 93 7.57 -5.11 -5.11
N VAL A 94 8.12 -6.11 -4.41
CA VAL A 94 8.04 -6.21 -2.94
C VAL A 94 8.78 -5.06 -2.27
N ILE A 95 10.01 -4.75 -2.70
CA ILE A 95 10.82 -3.64 -2.17
C ILE A 95 10.07 -2.32 -2.36
N ARG A 96 9.66 -2.00 -3.59
CA ARG A 96 8.95 -0.76 -3.92
C ARG A 96 7.63 -0.62 -3.14
N THR A 97 6.93 -1.73 -2.92
CA THR A 97 5.74 -1.74 -2.05
C THR A 97 6.09 -1.32 -0.63
N GLN A 98 7.18 -1.85 -0.06
CA GLN A 98 7.59 -1.51 1.31
C GLN A 98 8.07 -0.06 1.43
N GLU A 99 8.73 0.48 0.40
CA GLU A 99 9.12 1.88 0.32
C GLU A 99 7.89 2.80 0.37
N LEU A 100 6.87 2.53 -0.44
CA LEU A 100 5.61 3.30 -0.42
C LEU A 100 4.88 3.20 0.91
N LEU A 101 4.81 2.01 1.51
CA LEU A 101 4.22 1.84 2.84
C LEU A 101 5.00 2.60 3.92
N ALA A 102 6.34 2.70 3.77
CA ALA A 102 7.16 3.51 4.66
C ALA A 102 6.85 5.01 4.49
N ALA A 103 6.74 5.49 3.25
CA ALA A 103 6.36 6.87 2.95
C ALA A 103 4.99 7.23 3.54
N ARG A 104 3.99 6.35 3.39
CA ARG A 104 2.63 6.53 3.95
C ARG A 104 2.61 6.62 5.47
N ARG A 105 3.50 5.90 6.16
CA ARG A 105 3.64 6.06 7.63
C ARG A 105 4.11 7.46 8.04
N ILE A 106 4.80 8.17 7.17
CA ILE A 106 5.31 9.53 7.42
C ILE A 106 4.30 10.59 6.99
N ASP A 107 3.76 10.48 5.79
CA ASP A 107 2.86 11.49 5.21
C ASP A 107 1.39 11.33 5.63
N GLY A 108 1.04 10.20 6.23
CA GLY A 108 -0.30 9.93 6.77
C GLY A 108 -1.34 9.52 5.72
N GLY A 109 -0.92 9.28 4.48
CA GLY A 109 -1.78 8.74 3.43
C GLY A 109 -1.98 7.23 3.53
N GLU A 110 -2.98 6.73 2.83
CA GLU A 110 -3.21 5.29 2.62
C GLU A 110 -2.58 4.86 1.29
N GLN A 111 -2.11 3.61 1.18
CA GLN A 111 -1.51 3.07 -0.04
C GLN A 111 -2.40 2.01 -0.66
N PHE A 112 -2.71 2.18 -1.94
CA PHE A 112 -3.40 1.20 -2.75
C PHE A 112 -2.60 0.85 -4.01
N PHE A 113 -2.83 -0.36 -4.53
CA PHE A 113 -2.26 -0.84 -5.77
C PHE A 113 -3.34 -1.53 -6.60
N THR A 114 -3.22 -1.45 -7.92
CA THR A 114 -3.96 -2.34 -8.80
C THR A 114 -3.19 -3.65 -9.02
N ARG A 115 -3.76 -4.57 -9.81
CA ARG A 115 -3.10 -5.79 -10.25
C ARG A 115 -2.50 -5.67 -11.65
N ALA A 116 -2.25 -4.45 -12.12
CA ALA A 116 -1.59 -4.23 -13.38
C ALA A 116 -0.12 -4.66 -13.27
N ASN A 117 0.36 -5.38 -14.27
CA ASN A 117 1.78 -5.72 -14.36
C ASN A 117 2.53 -4.50 -14.87
N ASP A 118 3.64 -4.21 -14.22
CA ASP A 118 4.63 -3.30 -14.76
C ASP A 118 5.47 -4.03 -15.81
N PHE A 119 5.74 -3.37 -16.92
CA PHE A 119 6.55 -3.91 -18.02
C PHE A 119 7.76 -3.02 -18.33
N GLY A 120 7.99 -2.02 -17.45
CA GLY A 120 9.06 -1.06 -17.60
C GLY A 120 8.78 0.04 -18.63
N PHE A 121 9.84 0.59 -19.20
CA PHE A 121 9.74 1.71 -20.12
C PHE A 121 9.14 1.29 -21.48
N SER A 122 8.20 2.09 -21.96
CA SER A 122 7.57 1.93 -23.28
C SER A 122 7.74 3.23 -24.09
N LYS A 123 8.17 3.10 -25.33
CA LYS A 123 8.33 4.25 -26.24
C LYS A 123 7.03 4.62 -26.97
N HIS A 124 6.15 3.65 -27.17
CA HIS A 124 4.94 3.80 -27.96
C HIS A 124 3.71 3.35 -27.19
N PRO A 125 2.58 4.05 -27.29
CA PRO A 125 1.34 3.70 -26.59
C PRO A 125 0.84 2.28 -26.92
N GLU A 126 1.10 1.80 -28.12
CA GLU A 126 0.68 0.47 -28.58
C GLU A 126 1.35 -0.65 -27.80
N GLU A 127 2.57 -0.46 -27.31
CA GLU A 127 3.29 -1.41 -26.45
C GLU A 127 2.56 -1.56 -25.11
N THR A 128 2.17 -0.45 -24.52
CA THR A 128 1.38 -0.41 -23.30
C THR A 128 0.01 -1.08 -23.47
N LEU A 129 -0.70 -0.72 -24.54
CA LEU A 129 -2.04 -1.23 -24.80
C LEU A 129 -2.04 -2.74 -25.07
N LYS A 130 -1.03 -3.28 -25.77
CA LYS A 130 -0.88 -4.72 -25.95
C LYS A 130 -0.80 -5.50 -24.65
N ILE A 131 -0.17 -4.94 -23.63
CA ILE A 131 0.02 -5.59 -22.33
C ILE A 131 -1.23 -5.40 -21.45
N TRP A 132 -1.81 -4.22 -21.46
CA TRP A 132 -2.92 -3.87 -20.56
C TRP A 132 -4.31 -4.09 -21.15
N ASP A 133 -4.47 -4.16 -22.47
CA ASP A 133 -5.79 -4.27 -23.14
C ASP A 133 -6.58 -5.52 -22.69
N LYS A 134 -5.92 -6.65 -22.53
CA LYS A 134 -6.52 -7.87 -21.96
C LYS A 134 -6.94 -7.71 -20.50
N LYS A 135 -6.43 -6.70 -19.80
CA LYS A 135 -6.65 -6.44 -18.35
C LYS A 135 -7.45 -5.16 -18.08
N THR A 136 -7.81 -4.38 -19.09
CA THR A 136 -8.60 -3.13 -18.92
C THR A 136 -9.95 -3.37 -18.24
N LYS A 137 -10.58 -4.52 -18.49
CA LYS A 137 -11.79 -4.93 -17.75
C LYS A 137 -11.52 -5.14 -16.25
N LEU A 138 -10.34 -5.65 -15.92
CA LEU A 138 -9.90 -5.87 -14.54
C LEU A 138 -9.66 -4.54 -13.86
N LEU A 139 -8.90 -3.63 -14.47
CA LEU A 139 -8.63 -2.29 -13.95
C LEU A 139 -9.92 -1.51 -13.71
N ARG A 140 -10.86 -1.52 -14.65
CA ARG A 140 -12.19 -0.89 -14.46
C ARG A 140 -12.94 -1.45 -13.24
N LYS A 141 -12.85 -2.74 -12.99
CA LYS A 141 -13.48 -3.38 -11.82
C LYS A 141 -12.78 -2.95 -10.53
N GLU A 142 -11.47 -2.87 -10.54
CA GLU A 142 -10.69 -2.45 -9.38
C GLU A 142 -10.93 -0.98 -9.03
N PHE A 143 -10.90 -0.08 -10.01
CA PHE A 143 -11.28 1.32 -9.81
C PHE A 143 -12.70 1.47 -9.24
N LYS A 144 -13.67 0.75 -9.81
CA LYS A 144 -15.05 0.77 -9.29
C LYS A 144 -15.14 0.24 -7.86
N ASN A 145 -14.31 -0.73 -7.49
CA ASN A 145 -14.31 -1.25 -6.12
C ASN A 145 -13.71 -0.23 -5.16
N ILE A 146 -12.58 0.39 -5.51
CA ILE A 146 -11.92 1.42 -4.68
C ILE A 146 -12.88 2.60 -4.44
N LEU A 147 -13.57 3.06 -5.48
CA LEU A 147 -14.53 4.17 -5.38
C LEU A 147 -15.85 3.80 -4.66
N LYS A 148 -16.15 2.54 -4.46
CA LYS A 148 -17.35 2.09 -3.73
C LYS A 148 -17.18 2.02 -2.22
N TYR A 149 -15.94 2.08 -1.71
CA TYR A 149 -15.66 2.08 -0.28
C TYR A 149 -15.66 3.51 0.32
N GLU A 150 -16.20 4.46 -0.42
CA GLU A 150 -16.59 5.80 0.06
C GLU A 150 -18.10 5.79 0.36
#